data_b7edb33ed03829aebe5bf4e5c2c60786
#
_entry.id   b7edb33ed03829aebe5bf4e5c2c60786
#
_cell.length_a   1.000
_cell.length_b   1.000
_cell.length_c   1.000
_cell.angle_alpha   90.00
_cell.angle_beta   90.00
_cell.angle_gamma   90.00
#
_symmetry.space_group_name_H-M   'P 1'
#
loop_
_entity.id
_entity.type
_entity.pdbx_description
1 polymer ?
#
loop_
_entity_poly.entity_id
_entity_poly.type
_entity_poly.pdbx_seq_one_letter_code
_entity_poly.pdbx_strand_id
1 'polypeptide(L)'
;MCLYARMEETAEIKISITIYMSIRQFRSIVKEVERYLGHNDTTDADELYRAGKHYLGSKFRGVYPRDKLPKLKNDQCMIINLDTSKQAGSHWIAIYCAGNSYVVYDSFGRKIGSILPSLTFDGSGKKIITSPDYDAEQKRYETNCGMQSLGWLIFVYEYGIHKALKI
;
A
#
# COMPACT_ATOMS: atom_id res chain seq x y z
N MET A 1 20.97 -22.52 30.30
CA MET A 1 21.12 -22.34 28.84
C MET A 1 19.90 -22.82 28.01
N CYS A 2 19.22 -23.91 28.41
CA CYS A 2 18.13 -24.49 27.59
C CYS A 2 16.77 -23.70 27.56
N LEU A 3 16.47 -22.89 28.57
CA LEU A 3 15.20 -22.13 28.67
C LEU A 3 15.16 -20.87 27.80
N TYR A 4 16.30 -20.22 27.64
CA TYR A 4 16.41 -18.99 26.81
C TYR A 4 16.23 -19.30 25.32
N ALA A 5 16.89 -20.36 24.83
CA ALA A 5 16.75 -20.79 23.43
C ALA A 5 15.30 -21.22 23.09
N ARG A 6 14.57 -21.81 24.04
CA ARG A 6 13.17 -22.21 23.83
C ARG A 6 12.18 -21.05 23.82
N MET A 7 12.51 -19.93 24.50
CA MET A 7 11.70 -18.70 24.47
C MET A 7 11.93 -17.91 23.17
N GLU A 8 13.15 -17.87 22.64
CA GLU A 8 13.46 -17.24 21.35
C GLU A 8 12.81 -18.00 20.20
N GLU A 9 12.92 -19.32 20.16
CA GLU A 9 12.26 -20.17 19.16
C GLU A 9 10.73 -20.00 19.15
N THR A 10 10.08 -19.84 20.30
CA THR A 10 8.63 -19.60 20.38
C THR A 10 8.23 -18.19 19.96
N ALA A 11 9.09 -17.18 20.14
CA ALA A 11 8.85 -15.82 19.69
C ALA A 11 8.97 -15.69 18.17
N GLU A 12 10.01 -16.26 17.57
CA GLU A 12 10.20 -16.30 16.12
C GLU A 12 9.07 -17.05 15.40
N ILE A 13 8.63 -18.19 15.93
CA ILE A 13 7.50 -18.96 15.39
C ILE A 13 6.21 -18.12 15.44
N LYS A 14 5.94 -17.42 16.55
CA LYS A 14 4.76 -16.54 16.68
C LYS A 14 4.80 -15.38 15.69
N ILE A 15 5.96 -14.74 15.51
CA ILE A 15 6.17 -13.66 14.55
C ILE A 15 5.93 -14.18 13.13
N SER A 16 6.51 -15.31 12.77
CA SER A 16 6.35 -15.94 11.46
C SER A 16 4.88 -16.29 11.15
N ILE A 17 4.17 -16.87 12.12
CA ILE A 17 2.73 -17.16 11.99
C ILE A 17 1.92 -15.86 11.80
N THR A 18 2.25 -14.82 12.57
CA THR A 18 1.54 -13.53 12.46
C THR A 18 1.73 -12.89 11.10
N ILE A 19 2.95 -12.90 10.56
CA ILE A 19 3.25 -12.39 9.21
C ILE A 19 2.50 -13.22 8.15
N TYR A 20 2.57 -14.54 8.22
CA TYR A 20 1.85 -15.43 7.30
C TYR A 20 0.34 -15.16 7.29
N MET A 21 -0.28 -14.98 8.47
CA MET A 21 -1.70 -14.67 8.59
C MET A 21 -2.02 -13.30 7.99
N SER A 22 -1.15 -12.30 8.18
CA SER A 22 -1.32 -10.97 7.59
C SER A 22 -1.26 -11.02 6.06
N ILE A 23 -0.31 -11.72 5.48
CA ILE A 23 -0.18 -11.89 4.02
C ILE A 23 -1.43 -12.62 3.46
N ARG A 24 -1.92 -13.65 4.15
CA ARG A 24 -3.14 -14.36 3.72
C ARG A 24 -4.38 -13.45 3.74
N GLN A 25 -4.53 -12.63 4.77
CA GLN A 25 -5.62 -11.65 4.89
C GLN A 25 -5.52 -10.60 3.78
N PHE A 26 -4.33 -10.05 3.56
CA PHE A 26 -4.08 -9.10 2.48
C PHE A 26 -4.46 -9.66 1.11
N ARG A 27 -4.00 -10.86 0.78
CA ARG A 27 -4.36 -11.54 -0.49
C ARG A 27 -5.87 -11.78 -0.62
N SER A 28 -6.56 -12.04 0.48
CA SER A 28 -8.03 -12.16 0.47
C SER A 28 -8.72 -10.85 0.11
N ILE A 29 -8.23 -9.72 0.65
CA ILE A 29 -8.72 -8.39 0.33
C ILE A 29 -8.47 -8.06 -1.14
N VAL A 30 -7.26 -8.31 -1.66
CA VAL A 30 -6.97 -8.08 -3.09
C VAL A 30 -7.93 -8.86 -3.98
N LYS A 31 -8.21 -10.13 -3.67
CA LYS A 31 -9.21 -10.94 -4.39
C LYS A 31 -10.63 -10.39 -4.26
N GLU A 32 -10.96 -9.73 -3.19
CA GLU A 32 -12.25 -9.06 -3.02
C GLU A 32 -12.34 -7.83 -3.94
N VAL A 33 -11.28 -7.03 -4.02
CA VAL A 33 -11.17 -5.92 -4.96
C VAL A 33 -11.29 -6.41 -6.41
N GLU A 34 -10.59 -7.49 -6.78
CA GLU A 34 -10.71 -8.14 -8.10
C GLU A 34 -12.16 -8.53 -8.41
N ARG A 35 -12.86 -9.15 -7.46
CA ARG A 35 -14.29 -9.52 -7.63
C ARG A 35 -15.19 -8.30 -7.78
N TYR A 36 -14.94 -7.23 -7.04
CA TYR A 36 -15.69 -5.98 -7.16
C TYR A 36 -15.52 -5.33 -8.54
N LEU A 37 -14.29 -5.32 -9.07
CA LEU A 37 -13.97 -4.77 -10.39
C LEU A 37 -14.40 -5.70 -11.54
N GLY A 38 -14.54 -7.01 -11.29
CA GLY A 38 -14.91 -8.02 -12.27
C GLY A 38 -13.76 -8.53 -13.13
N HIS A 39 -12.52 -8.18 -12.80
CA HIS A 39 -11.30 -8.64 -13.47
C HIS A 39 -10.09 -8.61 -12.51
N ASN A 40 -8.96 -9.15 -12.94
CA ASN A 40 -7.69 -9.21 -12.20
C ASN A 40 -6.49 -8.65 -13.01
N ASP A 41 -6.78 -7.81 -13.96
CA ASP A 41 -5.81 -7.21 -14.89
C ASP A 41 -5.55 -5.74 -14.54
N THR A 42 -4.95 -4.99 -15.47
CA THR A 42 -4.66 -3.57 -15.36
C THR A 42 -5.92 -2.78 -14.99
N THR A 43 -5.78 -1.87 -14.04
CA THR A 43 -6.84 -0.94 -13.62
C THR A 43 -6.58 0.46 -14.13
N ASP A 44 -7.64 1.18 -14.45
CA ASP A 44 -7.58 2.61 -14.72
C ASP A 44 -7.87 3.47 -13.47
N ALA A 45 -7.73 4.77 -13.61
CA ALA A 45 -7.92 5.71 -12.50
C ALA A 45 -9.38 5.78 -12.02
N ASP A 46 -10.35 5.65 -12.92
CA ASP A 46 -11.78 5.73 -12.61
C ASP A 46 -12.26 4.48 -11.88
N GLU A 47 -11.78 3.31 -12.28
CA GLU A 47 -12.02 2.04 -11.58
C GLU A 47 -11.50 2.09 -10.15
N LEU A 48 -10.23 2.51 -9.98
CA LEU A 48 -9.61 2.66 -8.66
C LEU A 48 -10.31 3.72 -7.82
N TYR A 49 -10.76 4.83 -8.44
CA TYR A 49 -11.49 5.87 -7.73
C TYR A 49 -12.83 5.35 -7.21
N ARG A 50 -13.63 4.68 -8.05
CA ARG A 50 -14.93 4.12 -7.66
C ARG A 50 -14.79 3.06 -6.57
N ALA A 51 -13.87 2.12 -6.74
CA ALA A 51 -13.59 1.09 -5.75
C ALA A 51 -13.05 1.70 -4.44
N GLY A 52 -12.12 2.66 -4.50
CA GLY A 52 -11.60 3.34 -3.33
C GLY A 52 -12.67 4.10 -2.55
N LYS A 53 -13.60 4.76 -3.23
CA LYS A 53 -14.75 5.40 -2.60
C LYS A 53 -15.72 4.41 -1.97
N HIS A 54 -15.95 3.28 -2.64
CA HIS A 54 -16.82 2.21 -2.12
C HIS A 54 -16.29 1.64 -0.79
N TYR A 55 -15.01 1.27 -0.74
CA TYR A 55 -14.43 0.62 0.43
C TYR A 55 -14.01 1.59 1.56
N LEU A 56 -13.54 2.78 1.21
CA LEU A 56 -12.88 3.69 2.16
C LEU A 56 -13.61 5.03 2.35
N GLY A 57 -14.66 5.28 1.58
CA GLY A 57 -15.53 6.46 1.73
C GLY A 57 -14.75 7.78 1.70
N SER A 58 -14.98 8.62 2.72
CA SER A 58 -14.36 9.95 2.86
C SER A 58 -12.87 9.91 3.19
N LYS A 59 -12.36 8.78 3.66
CA LYS A 59 -10.93 8.57 3.95
C LYS A 59 -10.10 8.53 2.66
N PHE A 60 -10.68 8.01 1.58
CA PHE A 60 -10.03 7.95 0.28
C PHE A 60 -10.14 9.29 -0.45
N ARG A 61 -9.02 9.96 -0.62
CA ARG A 61 -8.97 11.27 -1.31
C ARG A 61 -9.09 11.14 -2.80
N GLY A 62 -8.66 10.05 -3.38
CA GLY A 62 -8.76 9.77 -4.81
C GLY A 62 -7.51 9.18 -5.41
N VAL A 63 -7.42 9.26 -6.73
CA VAL A 63 -6.34 8.76 -7.57
C VAL A 63 -5.70 9.93 -8.30
N TYR A 64 -4.38 10.07 -8.23
CA TYR A 64 -3.69 11.25 -8.72
C TYR A 64 -2.41 10.88 -9.49
N PRO A 65 -2.06 11.62 -10.55
CA PRO A 65 -0.72 11.55 -11.12
C PRO A 65 0.30 12.18 -10.16
N ARG A 66 1.56 11.78 -10.26
CA ARG A 66 2.63 12.22 -9.34
C ARG A 66 2.89 13.72 -9.30
N ASP A 67 2.49 14.45 -10.34
CA ASP A 67 2.68 15.90 -10.48
C ASP A 67 1.49 16.73 -9.96
N LYS A 68 0.42 16.09 -9.43
CA LYS A 68 -0.79 16.77 -8.94
C LYS A 68 -1.28 16.22 -7.60
N LEU A 69 -0.37 16.00 -6.66
CA LEU A 69 -0.70 15.38 -5.37
C LEU A 69 -1.38 16.39 -4.43
N PRO A 70 -2.55 16.06 -3.88
CA PRO A 70 -3.15 16.85 -2.80
C PRO A 70 -2.47 16.58 -1.47
N LYS A 71 -2.54 17.55 -0.55
CA LYS A 71 -2.14 17.31 0.84
C LYS A 71 -3.13 16.36 1.51
N LEU A 72 -2.62 15.32 2.17
CA LEU A 72 -3.42 14.44 3.01
C LEU A 72 -3.45 14.95 4.46
N LYS A 73 -4.63 14.92 5.05
CA LYS A 73 -4.82 15.04 6.50
C LYS A 73 -4.52 13.70 7.15
N ASN A 74 -4.34 13.72 8.48
CA ASN A 74 -4.21 12.48 9.24
C ASN A 74 -5.38 11.53 8.95
N ASP A 75 -5.07 10.24 8.86
CA ASP A 75 -6.05 9.19 8.57
C ASP A 75 -6.75 9.31 7.19
N GLN A 76 -6.09 9.94 6.23
CA GLN A 76 -6.50 9.96 4.83
C GLN A 76 -5.51 9.19 3.96
N CYS A 77 -5.99 8.71 2.83
CA CYS A 77 -5.19 7.95 1.88
C CYS A 77 -5.51 8.31 0.43
N MET A 78 -4.61 7.95 -0.47
CA MET A 78 -4.77 8.09 -1.92
C MET A 78 -3.96 7.03 -2.66
N ILE A 79 -4.27 6.85 -3.93
CA ILE A 79 -3.46 6.08 -4.88
C ILE A 79 -2.80 7.06 -5.84
N ILE A 80 -1.54 6.82 -6.17
CA ILE A 80 -0.74 7.65 -7.06
C ILE A 80 -0.30 6.84 -8.27
N ASN A 81 -0.44 7.43 -9.46
CA ASN A 81 0.27 6.96 -10.64
C ASN A 81 1.69 7.53 -10.66
N LEU A 82 2.67 6.70 -10.97
CA LEU A 82 4.06 7.12 -11.06
C LEU A 82 4.37 7.99 -12.29
N ASP A 83 3.46 8.05 -13.24
CA ASP A 83 3.54 8.97 -14.37
C ASP A 83 2.91 10.32 -14.05
N THR A 84 3.32 11.33 -14.82
CA THR A 84 2.73 12.66 -14.76
C THR A 84 1.37 12.69 -15.45
N SER A 85 0.60 13.76 -15.23
CA SER A 85 -0.70 14.00 -15.88
C SER A 85 -0.66 14.08 -17.41
N LYS A 86 0.53 14.10 -18.00
CA LYS A 86 0.75 14.13 -19.46
C LYS A 86 1.14 12.77 -20.05
N GLN A 87 1.18 11.72 -19.25
CA GLN A 87 1.61 10.37 -19.62
C GLN A 87 0.45 9.39 -19.43
N ALA A 88 0.55 8.22 -20.07
CA ALA A 88 -0.53 7.23 -20.08
C ALA A 88 -0.77 6.54 -18.74
N GLY A 89 0.22 6.55 -17.84
CA GLY A 89 0.20 5.80 -16.59
C GLY A 89 0.94 4.46 -16.70
N SER A 90 1.82 4.19 -15.73
CA SER A 90 2.69 3.01 -15.76
C SER A 90 2.57 2.12 -14.54
N HIS A 91 2.32 2.71 -13.37
CA HIS A 91 2.28 1.96 -12.12
C HIS A 91 1.56 2.71 -11.01
N TRP A 92 0.85 1.96 -10.19
CA TRP A 92 0.09 2.46 -9.04
C TRP A 92 0.80 2.14 -7.72
N ILE A 93 0.84 3.11 -6.83
CA ILE A 93 1.28 2.97 -5.45
C ILE A 93 0.25 3.55 -4.49
N ALA A 94 0.25 3.10 -3.25
CA ALA A 94 -0.65 3.61 -2.21
C ALA A 94 0.07 4.50 -1.21
N ILE A 95 -0.62 5.54 -0.73
CA ILE A 95 -0.14 6.42 0.35
C ILE A 95 -1.23 6.55 1.41
N TYR A 96 -0.81 6.38 2.65
CA TYR A 96 -1.61 6.63 3.85
C TYR A 96 -0.93 7.65 4.75
N CYS A 97 -1.68 8.61 5.27
CA CYS A 97 -1.17 9.64 6.18
C CYS A 97 -1.40 9.23 7.64
N ALA A 98 -0.32 8.88 8.33
CA ALA A 98 -0.28 8.53 9.74
C ALA A 98 0.38 9.65 10.56
N GLY A 99 -0.44 10.57 11.11
CA GLY A 99 0.08 11.70 11.88
C GLY A 99 1.04 12.56 11.07
N ASN A 100 2.30 12.60 11.49
CA ASN A 100 3.37 13.36 10.83
C ASN A 100 4.18 12.50 9.84
N SER A 101 3.58 11.47 9.26
CA SER A 101 4.25 10.58 8.32
C SER A 101 3.34 10.20 7.15
N TYR A 102 3.95 10.05 5.98
CA TYR A 102 3.35 9.33 4.86
C TYR A 102 3.89 7.91 4.85
N VAL A 103 3.01 6.94 4.91
CA VAL A 103 3.34 5.53 4.75
C VAL A 103 3.01 5.14 3.33
N VAL A 104 3.99 4.62 2.62
CA VAL A 104 3.91 4.34 1.19
C VAL A 104 4.09 2.86 0.93
N TYR A 105 3.19 2.31 0.12
CA TYR A 105 3.23 0.93 -0.34
C TYR A 105 3.46 0.89 -1.86
N ASP A 106 4.44 0.10 -2.26
CA ASP A 106 4.73 -0.25 -3.65
C ASP A 106 4.77 -1.77 -3.78
N SER A 107 3.85 -2.36 -4.52
CA SER A 107 3.75 -3.81 -4.73
C SER A 107 4.98 -4.46 -5.35
N PHE A 108 5.89 -3.68 -5.96
CA PHE A 108 7.19 -4.15 -6.43
C PHE A 108 8.32 -4.04 -5.40
N GLY A 109 8.04 -3.60 -4.17
CA GLY A 109 9.02 -3.51 -3.10
C GLY A 109 10.19 -2.55 -3.38
N ARG A 110 10.01 -1.51 -4.21
CA ARG A 110 11.09 -0.61 -4.60
C ARG A 110 11.31 0.51 -3.60
N LYS A 111 12.53 1.04 -3.55
CA LYS A 111 12.86 2.21 -2.73
C LYS A 111 12.13 3.45 -3.22
N ILE A 112 11.22 3.99 -2.44
CA ILE A 112 10.39 5.16 -2.82
C ILE A 112 11.22 6.39 -3.19
N GLY A 113 12.33 6.63 -2.52
CA GLY A 113 13.23 7.75 -2.86
C GLY A 113 13.79 7.70 -4.28
N SER A 114 13.92 6.51 -4.88
CA SER A 114 14.34 6.34 -6.27
C SER A 114 13.18 6.48 -7.27
N ILE A 115 11.94 6.29 -6.81
CA ILE A 115 10.74 6.28 -7.65
C ILE A 115 10.05 7.64 -7.64
N LEU A 116 9.96 8.26 -6.46
CA LEU A 116 9.32 9.57 -6.26
C LEU A 116 10.25 10.50 -5.50
N PRO A 117 11.29 11.05 -6.14
CA PRO A 117 12.08 12.12 -5.52
C PRO A 117 11.18 13.28 -5.07
N SER A 118 9.98 13.40 -5.62
CA SER A 118 9.01 14.47 -5.39
C SER A 118 8.01 14.22 -4.26
N LEU A 119 7.93 13.07 -3.60
CA LEU A 119 7.06 12.88 -2.43
C LEU A 119 7.44 13.70 -1.18
N THR A 120 8.65 14.21 -1.15
CA THR A 120 9.11 15.18 -0.14
C THR A 120 8.44 16.56 -0.27
N PHE A 121 7.47 16.74 -1.16
CA PHE A 121 7.13 18.02 -1.79
C PHE A 121 5.79 18.61 -1.54
N ASP A 122 4.97 18.03 -0.71
CA ASP A 122 3.76 18.76 -0.31
C ASP A 122 4.10 19.95 0.63
N GLY A 123 5.38 20.17 0.92
CA GLY A 123 5.87 21.20 1.83
C GLY A 123 5.41 20.99 3.29
N SER A 124 4.88 19.79 3.61
CA SER A 124 4.37 19.50 4.96
C SER A 124 5.45 19.12 5.96
N GLY A 125 6.65 18.80 5.48
CA GLY A 125 7.74 18.27 6.31
C GLY A 125 7.48 16.88 6.89
N LYS A 126 6.47 16.16 6.37
CA LYS A 126 6.13 14.81 6.83
C LYS A 126 7.24 13.82 6.49
N LYS A 127 7.49 12.88 7.40
CA LYS A 127 8.41 11.77 7.16
C LYS A 127 7.79 10.76 6.21
N ILE A 128 8.61 10.17 5.34
CA ILE A 128 8.21 9.07 4.47
C ILE A 128 8.66 7.76 5.11
N ILE A 129 7.72 6.83 5.27
CA ILE A 129 7.94 5.49 5.78
C ILE A 129 7.53 4.51 4.66
N THR A 130 8.41 3.57 4.38
CA THR A 130 8.13 2.44 3.47
C THR A 130 8.19 1.14 4.25
N SER A 131 7.60 0.07 3.73
CA SER A 131 7.84 -1.26 4.29
C SER A 131 9.35 -1.54 4.34
N PRO A 132 9.89 -2.06 5.45
CA PRO A 132 11.29 -2.42 5.56
C PRO A 132 11.65 -3.63 4.69
N ASP A 133 10.67 -4.45 4.36
CA ASP A 133 10.85 -5.64 3.54
C ASP A 133 10.72 -5.23 2.09
N TYR A 134 11.82 -5.30 1.36
CA TYR A 134 11.86 -5.07 -0.08
C TYR A 134 11.32 -6.27 -0.86
N ASP A 135 10.41 -7.04 -0.25
CA ASP A 135 9.72 -8.14 -0.89
C ASP A 135 8.63 -7.61 -1.82
N ALA A 136 8.66 -8.09 -3.05
CA ALA A 136 7.66 -7.75 -4.05
C ALA A 136 6.48 -8.73 -3.93
N GLU A 137 5.30 -8.25 -3.53
CA GLU A 137 4.06 -9.04 -3.57
C GLU A 137 3.61 -9.30 -5.00
N GLN A 138 3.96 -8.38 -5.90
CA GLN A 138 3.65 -8.46 -7.32
C GLN A 138 4.83 -9.01 -8.12
N LYS A 139 4.58 -10.04 -8.92
CA LYS A 139 5.56 -10.56 -9.86
C LYS A 139 5.67 -9.67 -11.10
N ARG A 140 6.82 -9.73 -11.79
CA ARG A 140 7.12 -8.85 -12.94
C ARG A 140 6.08 -8.88 -14.08
N TYR A 141 5.37 -9.99 -14.22
CA TYR A 141 4.36 -10.18 -15.26
C TYR A 141 2.92 -9.91 -14.81
N GLU A 142 2.72 -9.61 -13.52
CA GLU A 142 1.41 -9.26 -13.00
C GLU A 142 1.12 -7.78 -13.24
N THR A 143 -0.12 -7.46 -13.59
CA THR A 143 -0.55 -6.12 -13.98
C THR A 143 -1.50 -5.48 -12.98
N ASN A 144 -1.71 -6.13 -11.82
CA ASN A 144 -2.71 -5.77 -10.82
C ASN A 144 -2.21 -4.79 -9.73
N CYS A 145 -1.18 -3.97 -10.01
CA CYS A 145 -0.61 -3.02 -9.03
C CYS A 145 -1.66 -2.07 -8.42
N GLY A 146 -2.67 -1.67 -9.18
CA GLY A 146 -3.76 -0.84 -8.68
C GLY A 146 -4.61 -1.57 -7.64
N MET A 147 -4.96 -2.83 -7.87
CA MET A 147 -5.71 -3.66 -6.93
C MET A 147 -4.90 -3.97 -5.67
N GLN A 148 -3.59 -4.24 -5.82
CA GLN A 148 -2.67 -4.40 -4.71
C GLN A 148 -2.60 -3.13 -3.85
N SER A 149 -2.47 -1.95 -4.49
CA SER A 149 -2.43 -0.65 -3.81
C SER A 149 -3.73 -0.37 -3.05
N LEU A 150 -4.89 -0.60 -3.67
CA LEU A 150 -6.18 -0.44 -3.01
C LEU A 150 -6.37 -1.47 -1.89
N GLY A 151 -6.03 -2.72 -2.13
CA GLY A 151 -6.07 -3.79 -1.12
C GLY A 151 -5.22 -3.47 0.10
N TRP A 152 -4.03 -2.90 -0.09
CA TRP A 152 -3.19 -2.46 1.01
C TRP A 152 -3.82 -1.34 1.83
N LEU A 153 -4.46 -0.35 1.19
CA LEU A 153 -5.19 0.71 1.91
C LEU A 153 -6.35 0.14 2.73
N ILE A 154 -7.14 -0.77 2.16
CA ILE A 154 -8.22 -1.45 2.89
C ILE A 154 -7.63 -2.20 4.10
N PHE A 155 -6.53 -2.94 3.89
CA PHE A 155 -5.84 -3.67 4.96
C PHE A 155 -5.38 -2.75 6.10
N VAL A 156 -4.88 -1.53 5.79
CA VAL A 156 -4.50 -0.52 6.80
C VAL A 156 -5.70 -0.18 7.69
N TYR A 157 -6.88 0.06 7.12
CA TYR A 157 -8.06 0.42 7.91
C TYR A 157 -8.65 -0.75 8.70
N GLU A 158 -8.57 -1.96 8.19
CA GLU A 158 -9.10 -3.14 8.87
C GLU A 158 -8.18 -3.68 9.97
N TYR A 159 -6.88 -3.68 9.72
CA TYR A 159 -5.90 -4.37 10.58
C TYR A 159 -4.85 -3.45 11.21
N GLY A 160 -4.82 -2.19 10.80
CA GLY A 160 -3.90 -1.17 11.31
C GLY A 160 -2.55 -1.13 10.61
N ILE A 161 -1.93 0.06 10.69
CA ILE A 161 -0.68 0.37 9.97
C ILE A 161 0.50 -0.52 10.37
N HIS A 162 0.60 -0.93 11.64
CA HIS A 162 1.69 -1.78 12.10
C HIS A 162 1.71 -3.17 11.45
N LYS A 163 0.52 -3.71 11.12
CA LYS A 163 0.42 -4.97 10.37
C LYS A 163 0.67 -4.73 8.89
N ALA A 164 0.17 -3.62 8.34
CA ALA A 164 0.33 -3.28 6.94
C ALA A 164 1.78 -3.02 6.54
N LEU A 165 2.63 -2.55 7.45
CA LEU A 165 4.07 -2.40 7.23
C LEU A 165 4.84 -3.73 7.12
N LYS A 166 4.18 -4.86 7.36
CA LYS A 166 4.76 -6.20 7.24
C LYS A 166 4.29 -6.97 5.99
N ILE A 167 3.53 -6.29 5.14
CA ILE A 167 3.05 -6.77 3.85
C ILE A 167 4.06 -6.40 2.73
#